data_0b5cd8a37a520876125a197dd686d74b
#
_entry.id   0b5cd8a37a520876125a197dd686d74b
#
_cell.length_a   1.000
_cell.length_b   1.000
_cell.length_c   1.000
_cell.angle_alpha   90.00
_cell.angle_beta   90.00
_cell.angle_gamma   90.00
#
_symmetry.space_group_name_H-M   'P 1'
#
loop_
_entity.id
_entity.type
_entity.pdbx_description
1 polymer ?
#
loop_
_entity_poly.entity_id
_entity_poly.type
_entity_poly.pdbx_seq_one_letter_code
_entity_poly.pdbx_strand_id
1 'polypeptide(L)'
;MDAIELLTNDHNKVRELFRQFNGGGGLTGLVRRTVGDVSAAERRKAVDKVSKELETHTRIEEELFYPAVVALGDHELKQQVDEALREHATVKQEVARLRKTRHQDDDLDAQMSQLEKNVEHHATEEENEMFPRLERLMSEHERQELGRRLQALKHRRTGAPGSARAQRGRARKNAKARSAGKSTRGKTAGATKTRSRAKKGRTATKASRRRR
;
A
#
# COMPACT_ATOMS: atom_id res chain seq x y z
N MET A 1 4.65 -10.16 12.32
CA MET A 1 5.02 -8.73 12.40
C MET A 1 3.76 -7.98 12.78
N ASP A 2 3.81 -7.29 13.89
CA ASP A 2 2.79 -6.38 14.41
C ASP A 2 2.74 -5.10 13.55
N ALA A 3 1.63 -4.38 13.54
CA ALA A 3 1.48 -3.14 12.79
C ALA A 3 2.45 -2.05 13.27
N ILE A 4 2.59 -1.90 14.59
CA ILE A 4 3.50 -0.94 15.22
C ILE A 4 4.95 -1.28 14.86
N GLU A 5 5.34 -2.54 15.00
CA GLU A 5 6.67 -3.03 14.61
C GLU A 5 6.98 -2.74 13.13
N LEU A 6 6.00 -2.92 12.24
CA LEU A 6 6.16 -2.66 10.82
C LEU A 6 6.42 -1.16 10.55
N LEU A 7 5.62 -0.28 11.15
CA LEU A 7 5.74 1.18 10.95
C LEU A 7 7.02 1.72 11.57
N THR A 8 7.37 1.30 12.79
CA THR A 8 8.65 1.65 13.43
C THR A 8 9.85 1.23 12.59
N ASN A 9 9.79 0.04 11.97
CA ASN A 9 10.83 -0.40 11.04
C ASN A 9 10.91 0.48 9.78
N ASP A 10 9.77 0.98 9.28
CA ASP A 10 9.74 1.92 8.16
C ASP A 10 10.34 3.28 8.55
N HIS A 11 10.03 3.82 9.72
CA HIS A 11 10.66 5.02 10.27
C HIS A 11 12.18 4.86 10.35
N ASN A 12 12.65 3.77 10.95
CA ASN A 12 14.09 3.49 11.07
C ASN A 12 14.77 3.38 9.70
N LYS A 13 14.11 2.81 8.72
CA LYS A 13 14.61 2.74 7.35
C LYS A 13 14.74 4.13 6.72
N VAL A 14 13.77 5.00 6.91
CA VAL A 14 13.81 6.38 6.40
C VAL A 14 14.90 7.19 7.11
N ARG A 15 15.03 7.06 8.44
CA ARG A 15 16.13 7.66 9.21
C ARG A 15 17.50 7.23 8.68
N GLU A 16 17.65 5.96 8.32
CA GLU A 16 18.90 5.45 7.74
C GLU A 16 19.17 6.04 6.35
N LEU A 17 18.14 6.23 5.52
CA LEU A 17 18.29 6.86 4.21
C LEU A 17 18.70 8.33 4.31
N PHE A 18 18.17 9.08 5.28
CA PHE A 18 18.64 10.45 5.55
C PHE A 18 20.09 10.47 6.04
N ARG A 19 20.49 9.56 6.94
CA ARG A 19 21.88 9.44 7.35
C ARG A 19 22.83 9.14 6.19
N GLN A 20 22.41 8.28 5.25
CA GLN A 20 23.16 8.00 4.03
C GLN A 20 23.28 9.22 3.11
N PHE A 21 22.22 10.02 2.97
CA PHE A 21 22.27 11.27 2.22
C PHE A 21 23.23 12.29 2.86
N ASN A 22 23.19 12.45 4.17
CA ASN A 22 24.04 13.37 4.94
C ASN A 22 25.52 12.91 5.02
N GLY A 23 25.89 11.80 4.37
CA GLY A 23 27.28 11.34 4.30
C GLY A 23 27.64 10.24 5.31
N GLY A 24 26.63 9.62 5.95
CA GLY A 24 26.84 8.51 6.88
C GLY A 24 27.71 8.91 8.09
N GLY A 25 27.19 8.86 9.30
CA GLY A 25 27.99 9.05 10.51
C GLY A 25 29.04 7.93 10.64
N GLY A 26 30.31 8.24 10.45
CA GLY A 26 31.40 7.28 10.57
C GLY A 26 32.63 7.67 9.77
N LEU A 27 33.67 6.83 9.79
CA LEU A 27 34.93 7.03 9.04
C LEU A 27 34.67 7.28 7.53
N THR A 28 33.62 6.66 6.97
CA THR A 28 33.21 6.85 5.57
C THR A 28 32.69 8.25 5.27
N GLY A 29 31.98 8.90 6.21
CA GLY A 29 31.54 10.30 6.07
C GLY A 29 32.71 11.30 6.14
N LEU A 30 33.71 11.03 6.96
CA LEU A 30 34.93 11.83 7.07
C LEU A 30 35.75 11.72 5.77
N VAL A 31 35.90 10.51 5.23
CA VAL A 31 36.63 10.24 3.97
C VAL A 31 35.91 10.88 2.78
N ARG A 32 34.56 10.88 2.74
CA ARG A 32 33.79 11.56 1.68
C ARG A 32 33.98 13.08 1.65
N ARG A 33 34.10 13.72 2.82
CA ARG A 33 34.40 15.16 2.92
C ARG A 33 35.81 15.52 2.46
N THR A 34 36.75 14.56 2.50
CA THR A 34 38.15 14.79 2.15
C THR A 34 38.53 14.33 0.75
N VAL A 35 37.74 13.45 0.12
CA VAL A 35 38.11 12.77 -1.15
C VAL A 35 37.29 13.19 -2.37
N GLY A 36 36.25 14.01 -2.19
CA GLY A 36 35.48 14.55 -3.32
C GLY A 36 33.98 14.48 -3.16
N ASP A 37 33.30 15.39 -3.81
CA ASP A 37 31.84 15.54 -3.83
C ASP A 37 31.14 14.23 -4.22
N VAL A 38 30.11 13.89 -3.45
CA VAL A 38 29.12 12.86 -3.84
C VAL A 38 28.57 13.25 -5.22
N SER A 39 28.68 12.37 -6.19
CA SER A 39 28.22 12.70 -7.54
C SER A 39 26.74 13.11 -7.56
N ALA A 40 26.36 14.01 -8.46
CA ALA A 40 24.97 14.42 -8.66
C ALA A 40 24.03 13.20 -8.87
N ALA A 41 24.55 12.14 -9.49
CA ALA A 41 23.81 10.90 -9.71
C ALA A 41 23.55 10.11 -8.40
N GLU A 42 24.49 10.12 -7.46
CA GLU A 42 24.30 9.48 -6.13
C GLU A 42 23.34 10.27 -5.25
N ARG A 43 23.43 11.60 -5.27
CA ARG A 43 22.47 12.50 -4.60
C ARG A 43 21.05 12.26 -5.14
N ARG A 44 20.91 12.16 -6.47
CA ARG A 44 19.63 11.83 -7.12
C ARG A 44 19.07 10.49 -6.63
N LYS A 45 19.88 9.45 -6.63
CA LYS A 45 19.48 8.13 -6.14
C LYS A 45 19.02 8.16 -4.67
N ALA A 46 19.68 8.95 -3.83
CA ALA A 46 19.29 9.10 -2.43
C ALA A 46 17.93 9.79 -2.29
N VAL A 47 17.70 10.90 -3.00
CA VAL A 47 16.40 11.59 -3.06
C VAL A 47 15.30 10.65 -3.57
N ASP A 48 15.57 9.90 -4.65
CA ASP A 48 14.58 8.96 -5.20
C ASP A 48 14.24 7.82 -4.21
N LYS A 49 15.23 7.32 -3.44
CA LYS A 49 15.01 6.31 -2.40
C LYS A 49 14.16 6.85 -1.26
N VAL A 50 14.54 8.00 -0.67
CA VAL A 50 13.79 8.64 0.40
C VAL A 50 12.36 8.91 -0.05
N SER A 51 12.19 9.53 -1.23
CA SER A 51 10.88 9.83 -1.78
C SER A 51 10.00 8.60 -1.95
N LYS A 52 10.56 7.50 -2.44
CA LYS A 52 9.82 6.24 -2.66
C LYS A 52 9.39 5.59 -1.34
N GLU A 53 10.27 5.58 -0.34
CA GLU A 53 9.92 5.01 0.97
C GLU A 53 8.85 5.86 1.65
N LEU A 54 8.97 7.19 1.66
CA LEU A 54 7.96 8.09 2.23
C LEU A 54 6.60 7.97 1.53
N GLU A 55 6.57 7.91 0.19
CA GLU A 55 5.32 7.69 -0.55
C GLU A 55 4.66 6.34 -0.24
N THR A 56 5.47 5.31 0.00
CA THR A 56 4.95 3.99 0.33
C THR A 56 4.40 3.98 1.75
N HIS A 57 5.15 4.54 2.69
CA HIS A 57 4.83 4.63 4.11
C HIS A 57 3.56 5.46 4.34
N THR A 58 3.53 6.74 3.95
CA THR A 58 2.36 7.61 4.12
C THR A 58 1.10 7.00 3.50
N ARG A 59 1.24 6.27 2.42
CA ARG A 59 0.11 5.65 1.74
C ARG A 59 -0.46 4.46 2.48
N ILE A 60 0.37 3.55 3.02
CA ILE A 60 -0.15 2.41 3.78
C ILE A 60 -0.84 2.85 5.05
N GLU A 61 -0.39 3.97 5.64
CA GLU A 61 -1.02 4.58 6.80
C GLU A 61 -2.36 5.21 6.44
N GLU A 62 -2.41 6.05 5.44
CA GLU A 62 -3.64 6.71 5.01
C GLU A 62 -4.70 5.74 4.46
N GLU A 63 -4.27 4.70 3.72
CA GLU A 63 -5.21 3.73 3.14
C GLU A 63 -5.71 2.68 4.15
N LEU A 64 -4.94 2.38 5.21
CA LEU A 64 -5.26 1.24 6.07
C LEU A 64 -5.04 1.46 7.56
N PHE A 65 -3.91 2.04 7.98
CA PHE A 65 -3.57 2.19 9.39
C PHE A 65 -4.47 3.22 10.08
N TYR A 66 -4.49 4.47 9.62
CA TYR A 66 -5.31 5.53 10.22
C TYR A 66 -6.81 5.24 10.21
N PRO A 67 -7.40 4.68 9.13
CA PRO A 67 -8.79 4.23 9.20
C PRO A 67 -9.06 3.19 10.29
N ALA A 68 -8.12 2.27 10.54
CA ALA A 68 -8.25 1.29 11.61
C ALA A 68 -8.13 1.94 13.00
N VAL A 69 -7.22 2.91 13.16
CA VAL A 69 -7.05 3.69 14.40
C VAL A 69 -8.32 4.49 14.72
N VAL A 70 -8.86 5.22 13.74
CA VAL A 70 -10.09 6.02 13.92
C VAL A 70 -11.30 5.13 14.26
N ALA A 71 -11.36 3.91 13.72
CA ALA A 71 -12.44 2.96 13.98
C ALA A 71 -12.51 2.48 15.45
N LEU A 72 -11.45 2.69 16.24
CA LEU A 72 -11.47 2.42 17.69
C LEU A 72 -12.37 3.38 18.47
N GLY A 73 -12.76 4.51 17.88
CA GLY A 73 -13.65 5.49 18.49
C GLY A 73 -13.01 6.34 19.58
N ASP A 74 -11.67 6.28 19.72
CA ASP A 74 -10.93 7.09 20.69
C ASP A 74 -10.73 8.51 20.16
N HIS A 75 -11.14 9.51 20.95
CA HIS A 75 -11.11 10.92 20.53
C HIS A 75 -9.68 11.46 20.34
N GLU A 76 -8.77 11.09 21.22
CA GLU A 76 -7.37 11.55 21.18
C GLU A 76 -6.63 10.94 20.00
N LEU A 77 -6.79 9.62 19.77
CA LEU A 77 -6.25 8.98 18.57
C LEU A 77 -6.78 9.62 17.28
N LYS A 78 -8.07 10.00 17.26
CA LYS A 78 -8.62 10.72 16.10
C LYS A 78 -7.93 12.07 15.88
N GLN A 79 -7.66 12.83 16.94
CA GLN A 79 -6.94 14.11 16.83
C GLN A 79 -5.51 13.91 16.32
N GLN A 80 -4.79 12.90 16.84
CA GLN A 80 -3.45 12.54 16.39
C GLN A 80 -3.45 12.14 14.90
N VAL A 81 -4.44 11.36 14.45
CA VAL A 81 -4.57 11.02 13.02
C VAL A 81 -4.85 12.28 12.17
N ASP A 82 -5.71 13.20 12.64
CA ASP A 82 -5.99 14.43 11.91
C ASP A 82 -4.73 15.33 11.80
N GLU A 83 -3.82 15.31 12.80
CA GLU A 83 -2.50 15.98 12.74
C GLU A 83 -1.57 15.28 11.77
N ALA A 84 -1.37 13.97 11.92
CA ALA A 84 -0.52 13.15 11.06
C ALA A 84 -0.88 13.31 9.56
N LEU A 85 -2.17 13.41 9.23
CA LEU A 85 -2.62 13.67 7.86
C LEU A 85 -2.18 15.06 7.33
N ARG A 86 -2.11 16.09 8.19
CA ARG A 86 -1.60 17.42 7.82
C ARG A 86 -0.09 17.38 7.59
N GLU A 87 0.63 16.68 8.43
CA GLU A 87 2.08 16.45 8.27
C GLU A 87 2.39 15.68 7.00
N HIS A 88 1.65 14.61 6.70
CA HIS A 88 1.75 13.88 5.44
C HIS A 88 1.53 14.77 4.22
N ALA A 89 0.57 15.69 4.27
CA ALA A 89 0.35 16.65 3.18
C ALA A 89 1.58 17.53 2.96
N THR A 90 2.24 17.97 4.06
CA THR A 90 3.49 18.75 4.01
C THR A 90 4.62 17.93 3.43
N VAL A 91 4.86 16.71 3.93
CA VAL A 91 5.87 15.78 3.43
C VAL A 91 5.69 15.50 1.94
N LYS A 92 4.47 15.26 1.48
CA LYS A 92 4.18 15.05 0.04
C LYS A 92 4.52 16.27 -0.83
N GLN A 93 4.27 17.48 -0.33
CA GLN A 93 4.64 18.70 -1.04
C GLN A 93 6.17 18.86 -1.12
N GLU A 94 6.88 18.57 -0.03
CA GLU A 94 8.35 18.63 0.02
C GLU A 94 8.99 17.60 -0.91
N VAL A 95 8.52 16.36 -0.89
CA VAL A 95 8.94 15.31 -1.85
C VAL A 95 8.70 15.75 -3.29
N ALA A 96 7.56 16.37 -3.58
CA ALA A 96 7.25 16.87 -4.92
C ALA A 96 8.17 18.04 -5.35
N ARG A 97 8.62 18.88 -4.41
CA ARG A 97 9.62 19.94 -4.67
C ARG A 97 10.98 19.33 -4.94
N LEU A 98 11.46 18.45 -4.07
CA LEU A 98 12.75 17.75 -4.20
C LEU A 98 12.91 17.06 -5.56
N ARG A 99 11.85 16.46 -6.09
CA ARG A 99 11.87 15.82 -7.41
C ARG A 99 12.06 16.80 -8.58
N LYS A 100 11.72 18.07 -8.38
CA LYS A 100 11.87 19.13 -9.38
C LYS A 100 13.18 19.89 -9.25
N THR A 101 13.83 19.86 -8.08
CA THR A 101 15.08 20.54 -7.79
C THR A 101 16.23 19.90 -8.56
N ARG A 102 17.14 20.73 -9.11
CA ARG A 102 18.36 20.25 -9.71
C ARG A 102 19.32 19.77 -8.62
N HIS A 103 19.92 18.58 -8.80
CA HIS A 103 20.71 17.92 -7.76
C HIS A 103 22.11 18.54 -7.54
N GLN A 104 22.43 19.62 -8.21
CA GLN A 104 23.62 20.42 -8.03
C GLN A 104 23.33 21.76 -7.32
N ASP A 105 22.06 22.03 -6.99
CA ASP A 105 21.66 23.28 -6.36
C ASP A 105 21.94 23.20 -4.83
N ASP A 106 22.47 24.28 -4.25
CA ASP A 106 22.69 24.44 -2.80
C ASP A 106 21.41 24.25 -1.98
N ASP A 107 20.26 24.52 -2.60
CA ASP A 107 18.94 24.32 -1.99
C ASP A 107 18.58 22.85 -1.70
N LEU A 108 19.23 21.88 -2.34
CA LEU A 108 18.88 20.47 -2.15
C LEU A 108 19.16 20.00 -0.73
N ASP A 109 20.29 20.40 -0.14
CA ASP A 109 20.65 20.02 1.23
C ASP A 109 19.70 20.65 2.25
N ALA A 110 19.34 21.93 2.02
CA ALA A 110 18.36 22.61 2.86
C ALA A 110 16.96 21.96 2.78
N GLN A 111 16.52 21.59 1.57
CA GLN A 111 15.23 20.91 1.37
C GLN A 111 15.23 19.50 2.01
N MET A 112 16.31 18.73 1.86
CA MET A 112 16.43 17.40 2.48
C MET A 112 16.47 17.50 4.00
N SER A 113 17.19 18.48 4.55
CA SER A 113 17.22 18.73 6.00
C SER A 113 15.86 19.14 6.56
N GLN A 114 15.08 19.94 5.82
CA GLN A 114 13.72 20.31 6.23
C GLN A 114 12.80 19.10 6.21
N LEU A 115 12.84 18.31 5.12
CA LEU A 115 12.07 17.08 5.01
C LEU A 115 12.42 16.10 6.15
N GLU A 116 13.70 15.91 6.48
CA GLU A 116 14.16 15.06 7.58
C GLU A 116 13.55 15.50 8.92
N LYS A 117 13.55 16.81 9.21
CA LYS A 117 12.96 17.36 10.45
C LYS A 117 11.45 17.09 10.54
N ASN A 118 10.73 17.31 9.45
CA ASN A 118 9.29 17.10 9.43
C ASN A 118 8.92 15.60 9.57
N VAL A 119 9.68 14.73 8.92
CA VAL A 119 9.51 13.28 9.03
C VAL A 119 9.87 12.76 10.42
N GLU A 120 10.94 13.29 11.04
CA GLU A 120 11.34 12.88 12.40
C GLU A 120 10.35 13.37 13.45
N HIS A 121 9.79 14.57 13.29
CA HIS A 121 8.73 15.07 14.16
C HIS A 121 7.52 14.14 14.13
N HIS A 122 6.99 13.86 12.96
CA HIS A 122 5.89 12.95 12.70
C HIS A 122 6.13 11.55 13.31
N ALA A 123 7.25 10.92 12.98
CA ALA A 123 7.59 9.59 13.49
C ALA A 123 7.71 9.58 15.02
N THR A 124 8.22 10.67 15.62
CA THR A 124 8.36 10.80 17.07
C THR A 124 7.00 10.89 17.76
N GLU A 125 6.06 11.64 17.21
CA GLU A 125 4.69 11.72 17.76
C GLU A 125 3.97 10.38 17.68
N GLU A 126 4.06 9.67 16.57
CA GLU A 126 3.48 8.34 16.46
C GLU A 126 4.10 7.35 17.45
N GLU A 127 5.43 7.28 17.49
CA GLU A 127 6.16 6.33 18.35
C GLU A 127 5.97 6.60 19.84
N ASN A 128 5.86 7.87 20.26
CA ASN A 128 5.77 8.22 21.68
C ASN A 128 4.34 8.40 22.20
N GLU A 129 3.39 8.70 21.33
CA GLU A 129 2.02 9.03 21.74
C GLU A 129 1.00 8.06 21.17
N MET A 130 0.93 7.91 19.85
CA MET A 130 -0.09 7.11 19.17
C MET A 130 0.13 5.61 19.42
N PHE A 131 1.32 5.07 19.20
CA PHE A 131 1.60 3.65 19.32
C PHE A 131 1.40 3.10 20.73
N PRO A 132 1.90 3.77 21.81
CA PRO A 132 1.63 3.32 23.17
C PRO A 132 0.13 3.32 23.54
N ARG A 133 -0.64 4.24 22.95
CA ARG A 133 -2.09 4.26 23.15
C ARG A 133 -2.78 3.12 22.41
N LEU A 134 -2.35 2.83 21.18
CA LEU A 134 -2.84 1.68 20.41
C LEU A 134 -2.56 0.35 21.12
N GLU A 135 -1.39 0.18 21.73
CA GLU A 135 -1.06 -1.02 22.50
C GLU A 135 -2.01 -1.27 23.67
N ARG A 136 -2.55 -0.21 24.26
CA ARG A 136 -3.55 -0.31 25.33
C ARG A 136 -4.96 -0.62 24.82
N LEU A 137 -5.30 -0.19 23.60
CA LEU A 137 -6.65 -0.26 23.04
C LEU A 137 -6.87 -1.43 22.09
N MET A 138 -5.81 -1.95 21.49
CA MET A 138 -5.84 -3.09 20.57
C MET A 138 -5.14 -4.30 21.19
N SER A 139 -5.75 -5.46 21.07
CA SER A 139 -5.07 -6.71 21.41
C SER A 139 -3.88 -6.97 20.45
N GLU A 140 -2.93 -7.77 20.90
CA GLU A 140 -1.80 -8.19 20.05
C GLU A 140 -2.28 -8.87 18.76
N HIS A 141 -3.34 -9.67 18.85
CA HIS A 141 -3.91 -10.35 17.67
C HIS A 141 -4.44 -9.35 16.63
N GLU A 142 -5.14 -8.29 17.06
CA GLU A 142 -5.66 -7.25 16.16
C GLU A 142 -4.52 -6.46 15.51
N ARG A 143 -3.48 -6.10 16.27
CA ARG A 143 -2.29 -5.43 15.73
C ARG A 143 -1.53 -6.31 14.75
N GLN A 144 -1.40 -7.62 15.02
CA GLN A 144 -0.78 -8.56 14.08
C GLN A 144 -1.61 -8.74 12.80
N GLU A 145 -2.94 -8.78 12.88
CA GLU A 145 -3.80 -8.84 11.69
C GLU A 145 -3.65 -7.57 10.85
N LEU A 146 -3.67 -6.40 11.51
CA LEU A 146 -3.44 -5.12 10.85
C LEU A 146 -2.06 -5.09 10.18
N GLY A 147 -1.01 -5.55 10.87
CA GLY A 147 0.36 -5.65 10.33
C GLY A 147 0.42 -6.53 9.08
N ARG A 148 -0.25 -7.70 9.07
CA ARG A 148 -0.33 -8.55 7.87
C ARG A 148 -0.98 -7.82 6.69
N ARG A 149 -2.03 -7.05 6.93
CA ARG A 149 -2.74 -6.28 5.90
C ARG A 149 -1.87 -5.13 5.36
N LEU A 150 -1.20 -4.40 6.22
CA LEU A 150 -0.23 -3.34 5.87
C LEU A 150 0.90 -3.91 5.01
N GLN A 151 1.50 -5.00 5.44
CA GLN A 151 2.57 -5.67 4.69
C GLN A 151 2.09 -6.14 3.30
N ALA A 152 0.89 -6.70 3.20
CA ALA A 152 0.31 -7.10 1.92
C ALA A 152 0.06 -5.91 0.99
N LEU A 153 -0.38 -4.76 1.53
CA LEU A 153 -0.55 -3.52 0.77
C LEU A 153 0.81 -2.98 0.28
N LYS A 154 1.81 -2.94 1.15
CA LYS A 154 3.18 -2.53 0.84
C LYS A 154 3.80 -3.38 -0.28
N HIS A 155 3.69 -4.71 -0.21
CA HIS A 155 4.21 -5.61 -1.26
C HIS A 155 3.51 -5.44 -2.62
N ARG A 156 2.22 -5.18 -2.64
CA ARG A 156 1.50 -4.90 -3.90
C ARG A 156 2.01 -3.65 -4.61
N ARG A 157 2.53 -2.69 -3.87
CA ARG A 157 2.98 -1.38 -4.36
C ARG A 157 4.46 -1.32 -4.74
N THR A 158 5.31 -2.04 -4.02
CA THR A 158 6.74 -2.08 -4.34
C THR A 158 7.07 -2.88 -5.59
N GLY A 159 6.03 -3.47 -6.24
CA GLY A 159 6.18 -4.07 -7.57
C GLY A 159 7.19 -5.21 -7.61
N ALA A 160 7.08 -6.19 -6.69
CA ALA A 160 7.70 -7.47 -6.94
C ALA A 160 6.97 -8.13 -8.13
N PRO A 161 7.62 -8.38 -9.30
CA PRO A 161 6.95 -8.82 -10.53
C PRO A 161 6.51 -10.30 -10.48
N GLY A 162 6.29 -10.85 -9.29
CA GLY A 162 6.04 -12.28 -9.08
C GLY A 162 4.57 -12.69 -8.93
N SER A 163 3.69 -11.86 -8.35
CA SER A 163 2.37 -12.36 -7.95
C SER A 163 1.29 -12.26 -9.03
N ALA A 164 1.28 -11.20 -9.82
CA ALA A 164 0.28 -11.03 -10.89
C ALA A 164 0.51 -11.97 -12.07
N ARG A 165 1.79 -12.29 -12.39
CA ARG A 165 2.15 -13.22 -13.47
C ARG A 165 1.87 -14.68 -13.09
N ALA A 166 2.08 -15.04 -11.80
CA ALA A 166 1.77 -16.36 -11.28
C ALA A 166 0.27 -16.65 -11.23
N GLN A 167 -0.55 -15.66 -10.85
CA GLN A 167 -2.01 -15.80 -10.84
C GLN A 167 -2.60 -15.87 -12.26
N ARG A 168 -2.10 -15.07 -13.22
CA ARG A 168 -2.49 -15.17 -14.65
C ARG A 168 -2.03 -16.48 -15.29
N GLY A 169 -0.87 -16.99 -14.90
CA GLY A 169 -0.36 -18.30 -15.36
C GLY A 169 -1.19 -19.47 -14.84
N ARG A 170 -1.64 -19.46 -13.58
CA ARG A 170 -2.55 -20.46 -13.00
C ARG A 170 -3.96 -20.41 -13.61
N ALA A 171 -4.51 -19.22 -13.82
CA ALA A 171 -5.82 -19.04 -14.46
C ALA A 171 -5.83 -19.53 -15.92
N ARG A 172 -4.75 -19.30 -16.69
CA ARG A 172 -4.60 -19.82 -18.06
C ARG A 172 -4.42 -21.33 -18.11
N LYS A 173 -3.67 -21.95 -17.18
CA LYS A 173 -3.52 -23.40 -17.11
C LYS A 173 -4.84 -24.09 -16.74
N ASN A 174 -5.62 -23.54 -15.81
CA ASN A 174 -6.92 -24.07 -15.43
C ASN A 174 -7.99 -23.90 -16.54
N ALA A 175 -7.96 -22.80 -17.32
CA ALA A 175 -8.83 -22.62 -18.47
C ALA A 175 -8.50 -23.62 -19.59
N LYS A 176 -7.20 -23.88 -19.87
CA LYS A 176 -6.77 -24.84 -20.88
C LYS A 176 -7.06 -26.29 -20.49
N ALA A 177 -7.00 -26.63 -19.21
CA ALA A 177 -7.37 -27.97 -18.70
C ALA A 177 -8.88 -28.22 -18.78
N ARG A 178 -9.72 -27.17 -18.60
CA ARG A 178 -11.19 -27.29 -18.74
C ARG A 178 -11.66 -27.40 -20.19
N SER A 179 -10.92 -26.83 -21.16
CA SER A 179 -11.26 -26.95 -22.60
C SER A 179 -10.81 -28.29 -23.18
N ALA A 180 -9.76 -28.91 -22.69
CA ALA A 180 -9.27 -30.21 -23.14
C ALA A 180 -10.14 -31.39 -22.65
N GLY A 181 -10.89 -31.24 -21.54
CA GLY A 181 -11.78 -32.27 -20.98
C GLY A 181 -13.15 -32.40 -21.64
N LYS A 182 -13.51 -31.50 -22.60
CA LYS A 182 -14.86 -31.48 -23.18
C LYS A 182 -14.99 -32.10 -24.59
N SER A 183 -13.89 -32.68 -25.11
CA SER A 183 -13.85 -33.20 -26.51
C SER A 183 -13.93 -34.73 -26.66
N THR A 184 -14.22 -35.50 -25.61
CA THR A 184 -14.27 -36.97 -25.73
C THR A 184 -15.53 -37.59 -25.17
N ARG A 185 -16.72 -37.00 -25.47
CA ARG A 185 -17.97 -37.72 -25.22
C ARG A 185 -19.06 -37.30 -26.20
N GLY A 186 -19.17 -38.00 -27.31
CA GLY A 186 -20.27 -37.78 -28.24
C GLY A 186 -20.14 -38.49 -29.56
N LYS A 187 -20.14 -39.84 -29.56
CA LYS A 187 -20.53 -40.67 -30.73
C LYS A 187 -21.01 -42.03 -30.22
N THR A 188 -22.33 -42.22 -30.11
CA THR A 188 -23.07 -43.45 -30.41
C THR A 188 -24.55 -43.07 -30.50
N ALA A 189 -25.07 -43.16 -31.62
CA ALA A 189 -26.20 -43.71 -32.29
C ALA A 189 -27.45 -44.09 -31.46
N GLY A 190 -28.65 -43.78 -32.02
CA GLY A 190 -29.87 -44.45 -31.64
C GLY A 190 -31.13 -43.64 -32.01
N ALA A 191 -31.64 -43.87 -33.23
CA ALA A 191 -32.94 -43.39 -33.67
C ALA A 191 -34.07 -44.06 -32.89
N THR A 192 -35.11 -43.33 -32.53
CA THR A 192 -36.52 -43.84 -32.67
C THR A 192 -37.51 -42.66 -32.63
N LYS A 193 -38.36 -42.77 -33.57
CA LYS A 193 -39.50 -41.91 -33.95
C LYS A 193 -40.70 -42.32 -33.08
N THR A 194 -41.42 -41.36 -32.45
CA THR A 194 -42.88 -41.47 -32.30
C THR A 194 -43.53 -40.11 -32.10
N ARG A 195 -44.64 -40.01 -32.86
CA ARG A 195 -45.61 -38.92 -32.93
C ARG A 195 -46.59 -38.95 -31.76
N SER A 196 -47.05 -37.79 -31.29
CA SER A 196 -48.47 -37.48 -30.97
C SER A 196 -48.52 -36.11 -30.28
N ARG A 197 -49.07 -35.12 -30.85
CA ARG A 197 -50.45 -34.63 -31.00
C ARG A 197 -50.98 -33.97 -29.71
N ALA A 198 -51.06 -32.62 -29.80
CA ALA A 198 -52.16 -31.68 -29.51
C ALA A 198 -52.89 -31.67 -28.17
N LYS A 199 -53.00 -30.44 -27.58
CA LYS A 199 -54.23 -29.64 -27.29
C LYS A 199 -53.83 -28.50 -26.35
N LYS A 200 -53.97 -27.28 -26.76
CA LYS A 200 -55.06 -26.27 -26.66
C LYS A 200 -55.65 -26.06 -25.23
N GLY A 201 -55.58 -24.80 -24.77
CA GLY A 201 -56.37 -24.20 -23.67
C GLY A 201 -55.60 -23.00 -23.12
N ARG A 202 -55.71 -21.81 -23.51
CA ARG A 202 -56.64 -20.64 -23.37
C ARG A 202 -57.28 -20.56 -21.99
N THR A 203 -56.98 -19.45 -21.30
CA THR A 203 -57.80 -18.39 -20.65
C THR A 203 -56.87 -17.61 -19.72
N ALA A 204 -56.60 -16.36 -19.85
CA ALA A 204 -57.26 -15.06 -19.74
C ALA A 204 -58.04 -14.86 -18.41
N THR A 205 -57.62 -13.84 -17.69
CA THR A 205 -58.36 -12.75 -17.03
C THR A 205 -57.52 -12.21 -15.86
N LYS A 206 -57.16 -10.98 -15.86
CA LYS A 206 -57.76 -9.65 -15.71
C LYS A 206 -57.83 -9.18 -14.26
N ALA A 207 -57.16 -8.08 -14.04
CA ALA A 207 -57.54 -6.90 -13.24
C ALA A 207 -57.65 -7.04 -11.72
N SER A 208 -57.19 -6.14 -10.93
CA SER A 208 -57.60 -4.77 -10.67
C SER A 208 -56.96 -4.26 -9.36
N ARG A 209 -56.26 -3.13 -9.40
CA ARG A 209 -56.65 -1.84 -8.82
C ARG A 209 -56.82 -1.76 -7.26
N ARG A 210 -56.10 -0.83 -6.74
CA ARG A 210 -56.40 0.31 -5.81
C ARG A 210 -55.68 0.26 -4.47
N ARG A 211 -54.86 1.33 -4.33
CA ARG A 211 -54.99 2.49 -3.37
C ARG A 211 -55.09 2.13 -1.88
N ARG A 212 -54.19 2.52 -1.10
CA ARG A 212 -54.02 3.84 -0.43
C ARG A 212 -52.62 4.00 0.03
#